data_ca5163c60978b4ecf7c7d866db6e389d
#
_entry.id   ca5163c60978b4ecf7c7d866db6e389d
#
_cell.length_a   1.000
_cell.length_b   1.000
_cell.length_c   1.000
_cell.angle_alpha   90.00
_cell.angle_beta   90.00
_cell.angle_gamma   90.00
#
_symmetry.space_group_name_H-M   'P 1'
#
loop_
_entity.id
_entity.type
_entity.pdbx_description
1 polymer ?
#
loop_
_entity_poly.entity_id
_entity_poly.type
_entity_poly.pdbx_seq_one_letter_code
_entity_poly.pdbx_strand_id
1 'polypeptide(L)'
;MRAEVGLLTRNIKYKGDDATTEVNQYGAIIFMHSAGDDSLAARLSYTEFTNVGQAFKQGRYPIHFHLIGEVPMSYAKGNSVHKSFNRAFTIHGTKYLRIIDNVAFDTKGHTIFIEDGIERRNLV
;
A
#
# COMPACT_ATOMS: atom_id res chain seq x y z
N MET A 1 13.33 25.12 -10.71
CA MET A 1 12.34 24.22 -10.10
C MET A 1 11.81 23.30 -11.20
N ARG A 2 11.78 21.99 -11.01
CA ARG A 2 11.23 21.03 -11.99
C ARG A 2 9.98 20.41 -11.40
N ALA A 3 8.96 20.16 -12.22
CA ALA A 3 7.77 19.44 -11.79
C ALA A 3 8.08 17.96 -11.61
N GLU A 4 7.54 17.36 -10.56
CA GLU A 4 7.57 15.92 -10.39
C GLU A 4 6.61 15.25 -11.37
N VAL A 5 7.07 14.17 -11.99
CA VAL A 5 6.27 13.39 -12.94
C VAL A 5 6.23 11.95 -12.47
N GLY A 6 5.03 11.43 -12.28
CA GLY A 6 4.80 10.06 -11.84
C GLY A 6 4.22 9.19 -12.95
N LEU A 7 4.90 8.10 -13.30
CA LEU A 7 4.37 7.09 -14.21
C LEU A 7 3.43 6.15 -13.45
N LEU A 8 2.18 6.03 -13.90
CA LEU A 8 1.18 5.17 -13.25
C LEU A 8 1.22 3.71 -13.72
N THR A 9 1.66 3.46 -14.94
CA THR A 9 1.66 2.11 -15.51
C THR A 9 2.91 1.32 -15.13
N ARG A 10 2.75 0.01 -14.96
CA ARG A 10 3.85 -0.97 -14.79
C ARG A 10 3.56 -2.24 -15.59
N ASN A 11 4.58 -3.03 -15.86
CA ASN A 11 4.42 -4.30 -16.60
C ASN A 11 3.66 -5.35 -15.78
N ILE A 12 3.80 -5.31 -14.46
CA ILE A 12 3.06 -6.19 -13.54
C ILE A 12 1.90 -5.39 -12.99
N LYS A 13 0.69 -5.93 -13.11
CA LYS A 13 -0.53 -5.32 -12.59
C LYS A 13 -1.19 -6.21 -11.55
N TYR A 14 -1.51 -5.61 -10.42
CA TYR A 14 -2.35 -6.19 -9.38
C TYR A 14 -3.63 -5.37 -9.30
N LYS A 15 -4.76 -5.96 -9.66
CA LYS A 15 -6.00 -5.20 -9.75
C LYS A 15 -7.23 -6.00 -9.32
N GLY A 16 -8.25 -5.28 -8.86
CA GLY A 16 -9.59 -5.80 -8.74
C GLY A 16 -10.27 -5.96 -10.11
N ASP A 17 -11.32 -6.76 -10.14
CA ASP A 17 -12.14 -6.96 -11.33
C ASP A 17 -12.73 -5.64 -11.86
N ASP A 18 -12.67 -5.42 -13.16
CA ASP A 18 -13.15 -4.17 -13.75
C ASP A 18 -14.69 -4.04 -13.72
N ALA A 19 -15.41 -5.16 -13.81
CA ALA A 19 -16.86 -5.15 -13.93
C ALA A 19 -17.58 -4.84 -12.62
N THR A 20 -17.03 -5.31 -11.49
CA THR A 20 -17.71 -5.24 -10.20
C THR A 20 -17.06 -4.29 -9.20
N THR A 21 -15.77 -4.01 -9.37
CA THR A 21 -15.00 -3.23 -8.40
C THR A 21 -15.51 -1.80 -8.24
N GLU A 22 -15.79 -1.12 -9.33
CA GLU A 22 -16.21 0.29 -9.27
C GLU A 22 -17.61 0.44 -8.66
N VAL A 23 -18.52 -0.43 -9.05
CA VAL A 23 -19.91 -0.44 -8.52
C VAL A 23 -19.94 -0.74 -7.03
N ASN A 24 -19.14 -1.72 -6.60
CA ASN A 24 -19.10 -2.16 -5.21
C ASN A 24 -18.11 -1.36 -4.36
N GLN A 25 -17.25 -0.53 -4.98
CA GLN A 25 -16.13 0.16 -4.32
C GLN A 25 -15.28 -0.81 -3.47
N TYR A 26 -15.06 -1.99 -4.01
CA TYR A 26 -14.31 -3.06 -3.38
C TYR A 26 -13.40 -3.72 -4.41
N GLY A 27 -12.13 -3.45 -4.29
CA GLY A 27 -11.07 -3.97 -5.14
C GLY A 27 -10.13 -4.92 -4.42
N ALA A 28 -9.03 -5.23 -5.08
CA ALA A 28 -8.00 -6.10 -4.54
C ALA A 28 -7.25 -5.45 -3.36
N ILE A 29 -6.74 -6.26 -2.45
CA ILE A 29 -5.92 -5.81 -1.31
C ILE A 29 -4.72 -6.75 -1.13
N ILE A 30 -3.60 -6.21 -0.65
CA ILE A 30 -2.50 -7.00 -0.10
C ILE A 30 -2.43 -6.73 1.39
N PHE A 31 -2.65 -7.77 2.16
CA PHE A 31 -2.61 -7.73 3.62
C PHE A 31 -1.44 -8.56 4.12
N MET A 32 -0.45 -7.90 4.71
CA MET A 32 0.73 -8.54 5.27
C MET A 32 0.61 -8.56 6.78
N HIS A 33 0.59 -9.75 7.34
CA HIS A 33 0.46 -9.97 8.77
C HIS A 33 1.40 -11.08 9.21
N SER A 34 1.98 -10.95 10.38
CA SER A 34 2.87 -11.93 11.00
C SER A 34 2.31 -12.39 12.33
N ALA A 35 2.68 -13.58 12.73
CA ALA A 35 2.41 -14.09 14.08
C ALA A 35 3.24 -13.38 15.19
N GLY A 36 4.10 -12.43 14.81
CA GLY A 36 4.92 -11.68 15.76
C GLY A 36 6.31 -12.27 16.01
N ASP A 37 6.76 -13.12 15.10
CA ASP A 37 8.08 -13.77 15.18
C ASP A 37 9.17 -13.05 14.36
N ASP A 38 8.85 -11.85 13.83
CA ASP A 38 9.72 -11.02 12.98
C ASP A 38 10.28 -11.73 11.73
N SER A 39 9.70 -12.85 11.34
CA SER A 39 10.17 -13.66 10.20
C SER A 39 9.69 -13.15 8.85
N LEU A 40 8.67 -12.30 8.83
CA LEU A 40 8.07 -11.84 7.58
C LEU A 40 8.97 -10.86 6.83
N ALA A 41 9.19 -11.11 5.55
CA ALA A 41 9.76 -10.16 4.62
C ALA A 41 8.86 -9.96 3.41
N ALA A 42 8.21 -8.81 3.32
CA ALA A 42 7.37 -8.42 2.19
C ALA A 42 8.11 -7.44 1.28
N ARG A 43 8.23 -7.78 0.01
CA ARG A 43 8.97 -6.97 -0.96
C ARG A 43 8.11 -6.73 -2.19
N LEU A 44 7.57 -5.51 -2.28
CA LEU A 44 6.74 -5.07 -3.39
C LEU A 44 7.51 -4.06 -4.21
N SER A 45 7.74 -4.35 -5.48
CA SER A 45 8.48 -3.43 -6.34
C SER A 45 7.94 -3.37 -7.77
N TYR A 46 7.93 -2.18 -8.31
CA TYR A 46 7.62 -1.88 -9.71
C TYR A 46 6.32 -2.52 -10.21
N THR A 47 5.31 -2.56 -9.34
CA THR A 47 3.98 -3.11 -9.62
C THR A 47 2.95 -2.00 -9.68
N GLU A 48 2.02 -2.10 -10.62
CA GLU A 48 0.84 -1.26 -10.71
C GLU A 48 -0.30 -1.88 -9.89
N PHE A 49 -0.83 -1.11 -8.95
CA PHE A 49 -2.00 -1.45 -8.15
C PHE A 49 -3.16 -0.55 -8.57
N THR A 50 -4.20 -1.12 -9.14
CA THR A 50 -5.37 -0.36 -9.60
C THR A 50 -6.68 -1.07 -9.27
N ASN A 51 -7.75 -0.32 -9.07
CA ASN A 51 -9.02 -0.86 -8.58
C ASN A 51 -8.81 -1.63 -7.27
N VAL A 52 -8.29 -0.95 -6.25
CA VAL A 52 -7.78 -1.58 -5.03
C VAL A 52 -8.39 -0.97 -3.77
N GLY A 53 -8.37 -1.73 -2.68
CA GLY A 53 -8.97 -1.31 -1.41
C GLY A 53 -10.48 -1.46 -1.37
N GLN A 54 -11.05 -1.25 -0.20
CA GLN A 54 -12.51 -1.28 0.01
C GLN A 54 -12.96 0.00 0.71
N ALA A 55 -13.92 0.69 0.12
CA ALA A 55 -14.49 1.92 0.69
C ALA A 55 -15.12 1.67 2.05
N PHE A 56 -15.00 2.64 2.95
CA PHE A 56 -15.64 2.68 4.27
C PHE A 56 -15.35 1.47 5.18
N LYS A 57 -14.35 0.64 4.83
CA LYS A 57 -14.00 -0.53 5.62
C LYS A 57 -12.57 -0.39 6.18
N GLN A 58 -12.46 -0.26 7.50
CA GLN A 58 -11.17 -0.24 8.18
C GLN A 58 -10.39 -1.54 7.94
N GLY A 59 -9.07 -1.43 7.76
CA GLY A 59 -8.19 -2.56 7.52
C GLY A 59 -8.17 -3.04 6.06
N ARG A 60 -9.14 -2.66 5.22
CA ARG A 60 -9.22 -3.07 3.82
C ARG A 60 -8.50 -2.08 2.89
N TYR A 61 -7.23 -1.87 3.18
CA TYR A 61 -6.36 -0.96 2.42
C TYR A 61 -5.63 -1.69 1.30
N PRO A 62 -5.30 -1.03 0.18
CA PRO A 62 -4.59 -1.65 -0.94
C PRO A 62 -3.31 -2.37 -0.56
N ILE A 63 -2.41 -1.68 0.15
CA ILE A 63 -1.15 -2.22 0.63
C ILE A 63 -1.08 -1.98 2.14
N HIS A 64 -1.25 -3.03 2.91
CA HIS A 64 -1.40 -2.95 4.36
C HIS A 64 -0.34 -3.81 5.07
N PHE A 65 0.64 -3.13 5.67
CA PHE A 65 1.59 -3.72 6.62
C PHE A 65 0.96 -3.68 7.99
N HIS A 66 0.50 -4.83 8.49
CA HIS A 66 -0.38 -4.92 9.67
C HIS A 66 0.27 -5.70 10.81
N LEU A 67 0.63 -4.97 11.88
CA LEU A 67 1.14 -5.52 13.15
C LEU A 67 2.29 -6.52 12.96
N ILE A 68 3.27 -6.17 12.13
CA ILE A 68 4.34 -7.09 11.75
C ILE A 68 5.57 -6.95 12.68
N GLY A 69 5.66 -5.84 13.42
CA GLY A 69 6.85 -5.59 14.23
C GLY A 69 8.00 -4.99 13.42
N GLU A 70 9.21 -5.50 13.58
CA GLU A 70 10.41 -4.99 12.92
C GLU A 70 10.67 -5.71 11.60
N VAL A 71 10.65 -4.97 10.48
CA VAL A 71 10.77 -5.54 9.13
C VAL A 71 11.85 -4.85 8.28
N PRO A 72 13.11 -4.87 8.71
CA PRO A 72 14.19 -4.16 8.02
C PRO A 72 14.44 -4.64 6.60
N MET A 73 13.99 -5.84 6.26
CA MET A 73 14.12 -6.43 4.92
C MET A 73 12.91 -6.18 4.03
N SER A 74 11.86 -5.52 4.55
CA SER A 74 10.62 -5.25 3.81
C SER A 74 10.63 -3.89 3.15
N TYR A 75 9.95 -3.79 2.02
CA TYR A 75 9.81 -2.53 1.32
C TYR A 75 8.62 -2.54 0.34
N ALA A 76 8.14 -1.33 0.05
CA ALA A 76 7.37 -1.04 -1.15
C ALA A 76 8.13 0.02 -1.95
N LYS A 77 8.61 -0.32 -3.15
CA LYS A 77 9.48 0.54 -3.94
C LYS A 77 9.06 0.64 -5.40
N GLY A 78 8.98 1.87 -5.91
CA GLY A 78 8.72 2.13 -7.34
C GLY A 78 7.35 1.67 -7.83
N ASN A 79 6.41 1.42 -6.92
CA ASN A 79 5.06 1.01 -7.28
C ASN A 79 4.21 2.21 -7.69
N SER A 80 3.13 1.95 -8.40
CA SER A 80 2.05 2.91 -8.59
C SER A 80 0.76 2.39 -7.97
N VAL A 81 0.03 3.26 -7.27
CA VAL A 81 -1.28 2.94 -6.72
C VAL A 81 -2.28 3.97 -7.25
N HIS A 82 -3.29 3.53 -7.95
CA HIS A 82 -4.32 4.43 -8.44
C HIS A 82 -5.71 3.79 -8.48
N LYS A 83 -6.76 4.63 -8.56
CA LYS A 83 -8.14 4.19 -8.41
C LYS A 83 -8.31 3.36 -7.13
N SER A 84 -7.82 3.89 -6.01
CA SER A 84 -7.99 3.26 -4.71
C SER A 84 -9.28 3.72 -4.05
N PHE A 85 -10.06 2.76 -3.58
CA PHE A 85 -11.29 3.03 -2.81
C PHE A 85 -11.04 3.29 -1.34
N ASN A 86 -9.77 3.26 -0.92
CA ASN A 86 -9.34 3.54 0.44
C ASN A 86 -7.94 4.18 0.42
N ARG A 87 -7.16 4.05 1.51
CA ARG A 87 -5.76 4.49 1.61
C ARG A 87 -4.90 3.76 0.59
N ALA A 88 -3.72 4.29 0.23
CA ALA A 88 -2.81 3.55 -0.65
C ALA A 88 -1.83 2.66 0.14
N PHE A 89 -0.99 3.25 0.99
CA PHE A 89 -0.02 2.55 1.82
C PHE A 89 -0.34 2.74 3.28
N THR A 90 -0.56 1.67 4.01
CA THR A 90 -0.83 1.73 5.46
C THR A 90 0.26 0.99 6.22
N ILE A 91 0.84 1.70 7.18
CA ILE A 91 1.86 1.23 8.12
C ILE A 91 1.19 1.14 9.48
N HIS A 92 0.92 -0.07 9.95
CA HIS A 92 0.24 -0.32 11.22
C HIS A 92 1.10 -1.24 12.10
N GLY A 93 1.52 -0.76 13.25
CA GLY A 93 2.35 -1.51 14.19
C GLY A 93 3.63 -2.08 13.55
N THR A 94 4.19 -1.38 12.56
CA THR A 94 5.31 -1.85 11.74
C THR A 94 6.46 -0.86 11.81
N LYS A 95 7.70 -1.37 11.91
CA LYS A 95 8.91 -0.58 12.08
C LYS A 95 9.98 -0.97 11.07
N TYR A 96 10.90 -0.05 10.76
CA TYR A 96 12.00 -0.22 9.80
C TYR A 96 11.55 -0.53 8.36
N LEU A 97 10.30 -0.28 8.02
CA LEU A 97 9.77 -0.43 6.67
C LEU A 97 10.26 0.70 5.76
N ARG A 98 10.45 0.40 4.48
CA ARG A 98 10.82 1.39 3.46
C ARG A 98 9.72 1.54 2.42
N ILE A 99 9.14 2.73 2.31
CA ILE A 99 8.16 3.12 1.28
C ILE A 99 8.83 4.15 0.38
N ILE A 100 9.41 3.73 -0.74
CA ILE A 100 10.37 4.53 -1.50
C ILE A 100 9.94 4.66 -2.96
N ASP A 101 10.05 5.86 -3.53
CA ASP A 101 9.85 6.13 -4.96
C ASP A 101 8.50 5.62 -5.49
N ASN A 102 7.45 5.62 -4.68
CA ASN A 102 6.13 5.21 -5.11
C ASN A 102 5.32 6.41 -5.63
N VAL A 103 4.38 6.12 -6.50
CA VAL A 103 3.44 7.11 -7.05
C VAL A 103 2.02 6.71 -6.65
N ALA A 104 1.24 7.66 -6.17
CA ALA A 104 -0.18 7.43 -5.92
C ALA A 104 -1.03 8.53 -6.57
N PHE A 105 -2.15 8.13 -7.15
CA PHE A 105 -3.09 9.04 -7.82
C PHE A 105 -4.52 8.53 -7.65
N ASP A 106 -5.47 9.42 -7.48
CA ASP A 106 -6.89 9.11 -7.29
C ASP A 106 -7.11 8.07 -6.19
N THR A 107 -6.62 8.38 -4.98
CA THR A 107 -6.89 7.61 -3.77
C THR A 107 -8.03 8.26 -2.99
N LYS A 108 -9.02 7.49 -2.59
CA LYS A 108 -10.17 8.02 -1.82
C LYS A 108 -9.86 8.25 -0.35
N GLY A 109 -8.78 7.66 0.16
CA GLY A 109 -8.26 7.87 1.50
C GLY A 109 -6.87 8.49 1.49
N HIS A 110 -6.19 8.47 2.64
CA HIS A 110 -4.82 8.98 2.76
C HIS A 110 -3.86 8.15 1.90
N THR A 111 -2.99 8.82 1.15
CA THR A 111 -2.01 8.12 0.32
C THR A 111 -1.03 7.30 1.16
N ILE A 112 -0.50 7.88 2.23
CA ILE A 112 0.34 7.19 3.21
C ILE A 112 -0.27 7.41 4.59
N PHE A 113 -0.42 6.35 5.34
CA PHE A 113 -1.05 6.39 6.66
C PHE A 113 -0.27 5.58 7.69
N ILE A 114 0.08 6.24 8.77
CA ILE A 114 0.68 5.63 9.98
C ILE A 114 -0.45 5.54 10.99
N GLU A 115 -0.82 4.31 11.40
CA GLU A 115 -2.12 4.08 12.03
C GLU A 115 -2.13 4.34 13.54
N ASP A 116 -1.12 3.89 14.28
CA ASP A 116 -1.14 3.94 15.76
C ASP A 116 -0.25 5.05 16.35
N GLY A 117 0.69 5.57 15.59
CA GLY A 117 1.68 6.56 16.08
C GLY A 117 2.80 5.96 16.93
N ILE A 118 2.88 4.64 17.03
CA ILE A 118 3.98 3.90 17.69
C ILE A 118 5.03 3.40 16.70
N GLU A 119 4.72 3.48 15.43
CA GLU A 119 5.58 3.11 14.32
C GLU A 119 6.80 4.03 14.26
N ARG A 120 7.96 3.44 14.16
CA ARG A 120 9.22 4.18 14.17
C ARG A 120 10.23 3.64 13.18
N ARG A 121 11.17 4.51 12.79
CA ARG A 121 12.29 4.18 11.89
C ARG A 121 11.83 3.66 10.52
N ASN A 122 10.62 4.01 10.13
CA ASN A 122 10.16 3.82 8.77
C ASN A 122 10.73 4.93 7.88
N LEU A 123 11.11 4.59 6.66
CA LEU A 123 11.53 5.53 5.64
C LEU A 123 10.38 5.70 4.64
N VAL A 124 9.93 6.94 4.46
CA VAL A 124 8.85 7.31 3.55
C VAL A 124 9.32 8.44 2.65
#